data_ef281602e9c450db6a750b1c041cb265
#
_entry.id   ef281602e9c450db6a750b1c041cb265
#
_cell.length_a   1.000
_cell.length_b   1.000
_cell.length_c   1.000
_cell.angle_alpha   90.00
_cell.angle_beta   90.00
_cell.angle_gamma   90.00
#
_symmetry.space_group_name_H-M   'P 1'
#
loop_
_entity.id
_entity.type
_entity.pdbx_description
1 polymer ?
#
loop_
_entity_poly.entity_id
_entity_poly.type
_entity_poly.pdbx_seq_one_letter_code
_entity_poly.pdbx_strand_id
1 'polypeptide(L)'
;MENNSKIPIQNIYYMLSYAYQTLGLSEYQRMDVEQFRNVKDLYIEILKIGLPVLIRGGLIKDYIRKSDKTTVIKGKIDINASIKRNALVDKKLVVLYDEFSEDVLLNQILKATVDYLSKSPDISKEHRRFFFGLLPYFAEVTEVELNLVIWKKVRYNRQNIRYQFLIDVCRYLYEELLLDESSAEHWLRQVEDEQRLSSLYEKFVFAFYKRETDYIVTHPQIPWIAGNDFTDALPIMQTDIVLSGGAKTLIVDTKFYSENMATKFVGGNAKQKTANLYQIFTYVNNWIPKDGEIIGGMLLYAKTTGEQQPDHYYNLSGNSISIVTLDLQQDFVSIKEELLNHASRFFKP
;
A
#
# COMPACT_ATOMS: atom_id res chain seq x y z
N MET A 1 -18.00 5.48 -22.51
CA MET A 1 -16.57 5.65 -22.85
C MET A 1 -15.80 4.77 -21.90
N GLU A 2 -15.42 3.60 -22.37
CA GLU A 2 -14.62 2.64 -21.59
C GLU A 2 -13.20 3.16 -21.51
N ASN A 3 -12.89 3.77 -20.39
CA ASN A 3 -11.57 4.32 -20.12
C ASN A 3 -10.86 3.38 -19.14
N ASN A 4 -10.20 2.36 -19.65
CA ASN A 4 -9.45 1.47 -18.79
C ASN A 4 -8.13 1.06 -19.46
N SER A 5 -7.06 1.77 -19.13
CA SER A 5 -5.72 1.19 -19.15
C SER A 5 -5.65 0.14 -18.02
N LYS A 6 -6.35 -0.98 -18.20
CA LYS A 6 -6.34 -2.03 -17.18
C LYS A 6 -4.96 -2.66 -17.18
N ILE A 7 -4.25 -2.48 -16.07
CA ILE A 7 -3.05 -3.27 -15.81
C ILE A 7 -3.45 -4.74 -15.82
N PRO A 8 -2.78 -5.62 -16.58
CA PRO A 8 -3.05 -7.04 -16.57
C PRO A 8 -3.01 -7.62 -15.16
N ILE A 9 -3.93 -8.52 -14.85
CA ILE A 9 -4.06 -9.15 -13.52
C ILE A 9 -2.73 -9.76 -13.08
N GLN A 10 -2.01 -10.39 -14.02
CA GLN A 10 -0.67 -10.92 -13.80
C GLN A 10 0.30 -9.86 -13.29
N ASN A 11 0.28 -8.66 -13.86
CA ASN A 11 1.17 -7.57 -13.45
C ASN A 11 0.78 -7.02 -12.08
N ILE A 12 -0.52 -6.95 -11.75
CA ILE A 12 -0.98 -6.64 -10.39
C ILE A 12 -0.46 -7.68 -9.38
N TYR A 13 -0.52 -8.96 -9.73
CA TYR A 13 0.03 -10.03 -8.89
C TYR A 13 1.54 -9.86 -8.69
N TYR A 14 2.30 -9.60 -9.75
CA TYR A 14 3.74 -9.38 -9.62
C TYR A 14 4.05 -8.13 -8.79
N MET A 15 3.35 -7.03 -9.00
CA MET A 15 3.51 -5.81 -8.20
C MET A 15 3.26 -6.09 -6.71
N LEU A 16 2.18 -6.79 -6.37
CA LEU A 16 1.88 -7.22 -5.00
C LEU A 16 2.98 -8.14 -4.46
N SER A 17 3.43 -9.10 -5.26
CA SER A 17 4.43 -10.07 -4.86
C SER A 17 5.80 -9.44 -4.56
N TYR A 18 6.21 -8.43 -5.31
CA TYR A 18 7.40 -7.64 -5.01
C TYR A 18 7.19 -6.76 -3.78
N ALA A 19 6.11 -5.96 -3.76
CA ALA A 19 5.82 -5.01 -2.70
C ALA A 19 5.79 -5.66 -1.30
N TYR A 20 5.29 -6.89 -1.22
CA TYR A 20 5.16 -7.62 0.05
C TYR A 20 6.15 -8.78 0.20
N GLN A 21 7.12 -8.91 -0.71
CA GLN A 21 8.19 -9.92 -0.68
C GLN A 21 7.67 -11.37 -0.64
N THR A 22 6.52 -11.62 -1.26
CA THR A 22 5.89 -12.94 -1.26
C THR A 22 6.45 -13.89 -2.32
N LEU A 23 7.26 -13.41 -3.27
CA LEU A 23 7.87 -14.20 -4.36
C LEU A 23 8.75 -15.37 -3.85
N GLY A 24 9.26 -15.27 -2.61
CA GLY A 24 10.06 -16.34 -2.00
C GLY A 24 9.24 -17.40 -1.26
N LEU A 25 7.94 -17.18 -1.08
CA LEU A 25 7.07 -18.10 -0.35
C LEU A 25 6.54 -19.17 -1.30
N SER A 26 6.85 -20.44 -1.01
CA SER A 26 6.48 -21.61 -1.83
C SER A 26 4.98 -21.72 -2.07
N GLU A 27 4.18 -21.23 -1.14
CA GLU A 27 2.73 -21.24 -1.18
C GLU A 27 2.18 -20.38 -2.33
N TYR A 28 2.79 -19.21 -2.59
CA TYR A 28 2.36 -18.29 -3.66
C TYR A 28 3.00 -18.62 -5.02
N GLN A 29 4.14 -19.31 -5.06
CA GLN A 29 4.82 -19.67 -6.31
C GLN A 29 4.01 -20.64 -7.19
N ARG A 30 3.04 -21.35 -6.61
CA ARG A 30 2.19 -22.33 -7.30
C ARG A 30 0.91 -21.73 -7.87
N MET A 31 0.71 -20.43 -7.70
CA MET A 31 -0.49 -19.77 -8.18
C MET A 31 -0.43 -19.63 -9.69
N ASP A 32 -1.38 -20.24 -10.39
CA ASP A 32 -1.57 -20.10 -11.83
C ASP A 32 -2.38 -18.83 -12.12
N VAL A 33 -1.65 -17.74 -12.35
CA VAL A 33 -2.24 -16.40 -12.51
C VAL A 33 -2.99 -16.25 -13.85
N GLU A 34 -2.72 -17.12 -14.83
CA GLU A 34 -3.36 -17.07 -16.15
C GLU A 34 -4.84 -17.45 -16.11
N GLN A 35 -5.28 -18.14 -15.06
CA GLN A 35 -6.67 -18.62 -14.92
C GLN A 35 -7.62 -17.54 -14.37
N PHE A 36 -7.13 -16.41 -13.86
CA PHE A 36 -7.98 -15.38 -13.25
C PHE A 36 -8.67 -14.51 -14.30
N ARG A 37 -10.00 -14.39 -14.18
CA ARG A 37 -10.83 -13.59 -15.08
C ARG A 37 -10.90 -12.13 -14.68
N ASN A 38 -10.72 -11.86 -13.38
CA ASN A 38 -10.77 -10.51 -12.79
C ASN A 38 -9.86 -10.42 -11.57
N VAL A 39 -9.62 -9.20 -11.13
CA VAL A 39 -8.73 -8.92 -9.98
C VAL A 39 -9.32 -9.45 -8.66
N LYS A 40 -10.65 -9.51 -8.54
CA LYS A 40 -11.34 -10.09 -7.39
C LYS A 40 -10.97 -11.55 -7.18
N ASP A 41 -10.94 -12.36 -8.28
CA ASP A 41 -10.54 -13.76 -8.19
C ASP A 41 -9.10 -13.91 -7.70
N LEU A 42 -8.19 -13.04 -8.15
CA LEU A 42 -6.81 -12.99 -7.66
C LEU A 42 -6.75 -12.73 -6.15
N TYR A 43 -7.49 -11.74 -5.65
CA TYR A 43 -7.51 -11.43 -4.22
C TYR A 43 -8.07 -12.57 -3.37
N ILE A 44 -9.12 -13.24 -3.85
CA ILE A 44 -9.70 -14.41 -3.21
C ILE A 44 -8.68 -15.55 -3.11
N GLU A 45 -7.95 -15.85 -4.17
CA GLU A 45 -6.92 -16.90 -4.14
C GLU A 45 -5.74 -16.53 -3.24
N ILE A 46 -5.31 -15.29 -3.21
CA ILE A 46 -4.30 -14.82 -2.26
C ILE A 46 -4.77 -15.06 -0.82
N LEU A 47 -6.02 -14.74 -0.50
CA LEU A 47 -6.58 -14.98 0.83
C LEU A 47 -6.72 -16.47 1.15
N LYS A 48 -7.10 -17.30 0.18
CA LYS A 48 -7.16 -18.78 0.35
C LYS A 48 -5.80 -19.37 0.74
N ILE A 49 -4.73 -18.86 0.15
CA ILE A 49 -3.36 -19.33 0.44
C ILE A 49 -2.89 -18.75 1.76
N GLY A 50 -3.05 -17.46 2.00
CA GLY A 50 -2.43 -16.75 3.09
C GLY A 50 -3.11 -16.93 4.45
N LEU A 51 -4.45 -16.98 4.49
CA LEU A 51 -5.18 -17.10 5.76
C LEU A 51 -4.86 -18.38 6.53
N PRO A 52 -4.82 -19.59 5.91
CA PRO A 52 -4.43 -20.79 6.61
C PRO A 52 -3.00 -20.75 7.17
N VAL A 53 -2.07 -20.11 6.45
CA VAL A 53 -0.68 -19.93 6.91
C VAL A 53 -0.65 -19.03 8.14
N LEU A 54 -1.38 -17.91 8.08
CA LEU A 54 -1.48 -16.96 9.18
C LEU A 54 -2.15 -17.58 10.41
N ILE A 55 -3.25 -18.31 10.26
CA ILE A 55 -4.00 -18.99 11.32
C ILE A 55 -3.12 -20.07 11.99
N ARG A 56 -2.40 -20.88 11.21
CA ARG A 56 -1.46 -21.90 11.75
C ARG A 56 -0.34 -21.26 12.57
N GLY A 57 0.10 -20.06 12.21
CA GLY A 57 1.07 -19.28 12.98
C GLY A 57 0.49 -18.64 14.26
N GLY A 58 -0.80 -18.82 14.52
CA GLY A 58 -1.55 -18.19 15.61
C GLY A 58 -1.99 -16.76 15.26
N LEU A 59 -3.22 -16.43 15.62
CA LEU A 59 -3.72 -15.06 15.53
C LEU A 59 -2.93 -14.16 16.50
N ILE A 60 -2.69 -12.92 16.09
CA ILE A 60 -2.03 -11.95 16.97
C ILE A 60 -2.89 -11.65 18.17
N LYS A 61 -2.22 -11.40 19.31
CA LYS A 61 -2.85 -10.92 20.54
C LYS A 61 -2.24 -9.59 20.94
N ASP A 62 -3.05 -8.76 21.55
CA ASP A 62 -2.60 -7.50 22.14
C ASP A 62 -3.38 -7.24 23.42
N TYR A 63 -2.89 -6.29 24.23
CA TYR A 63 -3.59 -5.87 25.43
C TYR A 63 -4.73 -4.93 25.07
N ILE A 64 -5.97 -5.42 25.30
CA ILE A 64 -7.19 -4.67 25.04
C ILE A 64 -7.77 -4.21 26.37
N ARG A 65 -8.01 -2.90 26.47
CA ARG A 65 -8.65 -2.31 27.64
C ARG A 65 -10.12 -2.69 27.67
N LYS A 66 -10.52 -3.46 28.69
CA LYS A 66 -11.90 -3.88 28.95
C LYS A 66 -12.51 -3.17 30.14
N SER A 67 -13.83 -3.00 30.10
CA SER A 67 -14.61 -2.39 31.16
C SER A 67 -15.81 -3.29 31.50
N ASP A 68 -15.74 -4.00 32.59
CA ASP A 68 -16.76 -4.95 33.02
C ASP A 68 -17.45 -4.51 34.30
N LYS A 69 -18.77 -4.80 34.37
CA LYS A 69 -19.57 -4.73 35.60
C LYS A 69 -19.51 -6.08 36.30
N THR A 70 -18.75 -6.18 37.39
CA THR A 70 -18.44 -7.47 38.04
C THR A 70 -18.38 -7.37 39.55
N THR A 71 -18.51 -8.52 40.22
CA THR A 71 -18.28 -8.67 41.67
C THR A 71 -16.81 -8.91 41.99
N VAL A 72 -16.00 -9.32 40.98
CA VAL A 72 -14.59 -9.62 41.15
C VAL A 72 -13.74 -8.39 40.83
N ILE A 73 -12.90 -7.98 41.77
CA ILE A 73 -11.99 -6.83 41.56
C ILE A 73 -10.80 -7.34 40.76
N LYS A 74 -10.66 -6.81 39.51
CA LYS A 74 -9.49 -6.99 38.65
C LYS A 74 -9.14 -5.65 37.99
N GLY A 75 -7.88 -5.31 37.97
CA GLY A 75 -7.43 -4.03 37.44
C GLY A 75 -7.85 -2.82 38.28
N LYS A 76 -8.24 -1.72 37.65
CA LYS A 76 -8.61 -0.44 38.27
C LYS A 76 -10.14 -0.31 38.41
N ILE A 77 -10.60 0.06 39.58
CA ILE A 77 -12.02 0.36 39.81
C ILE A 77 -12.34 1.73 39.18
N ASP A 78 -13.36 1.80 38.37
CA ASP A 78 -13.94 3.04 37.86
C ASP A 78 -15.19 3.40 38.67
N ILE A 79 -15.01 4.24 39.70
CA ILE A 79 -16.09 4.66 40.61
C ILE A 79 -17.14 5.45 39.85
N ASN A 80 -16.72 6.35 38.92
CA ASN A 80 -17.67 7.16 38.16
C ASN A 80 -18.55 6.31 37.24
N ALA A 81 -17.95 5.35 36.52
CA ALA A 81 -18.71 4.41 35.71
C ALA A 81 -19.57 3.49 36.57
N SER A 82 -19.14 3.09 37.77
CA SER A 82 -19.93 2.28 38.72
C SER A 82 -21.19 3.02 39.16
N ILE A 83 -21.10 4.31 39.44
CA ILE A 83 -22.28 5.14 39.81
C ILE A 83 -23.17 5.32 38.57
N LYS A 84 -22.64 5.74 37.43
CA LYS A 84 -23.39 5.98 36.20
C LYS A 84 -24.16 4.75 35.71
N ARG A 85 -23.60 3.55 35.87
CA ARG A 85 -24.20 2.28 35.45
C ARG A 85 -25.03 1.61 36.56
N ASN A 86 -25.30 2.31 37.68
CA ASN A 86 -25.98 1.77 38.85
C ASN A 86 -25.41 0.41 39.31
N ALA A 87 -24.09 0.23 39.19
CA ALA A 87 -23.46 -1.05 39.47
C ALA A 87 -23.55 -1.41 40.96
N LEU A 88 -23.53 -0.41 41.84
CA LEU A 88 -23.64 -0.59 43.30
C LEU A 88 -24.97 -1.17 43.74
N VAL A 89 -26.04 -0.87 43.02
CA VAL A 89 -27.37 -1.43 43.28
C VAL A 89 -27.37 -2.95 43.12
N ASP A 90 -26.58 -3.44 42.12
CA ASP A 90 -26.43 -4.86 41.85
C ASP A 90 -25.29 -5.51 42.66
N LYS A 91 -24.74 -4.81 43.67
CA LYS A 91 -23.55 -5.23 44.44
C LYS A 91 -22.34 -5.55 43.57
N LYS A 92 -22.16 -4.79 42.48
CA LYS A 92 -21.06 -4.90 41.51
C LYS A 92 -20.29 -3.60 41.41
N LEU A 93 -19.10 -3.68 40.86
CA LEU A 93 -18.27 -2.52 40.51
C LEU A 93 -17.94 -2.56 39.01
N VAL A 94 -17.73 -1.39 38.43
CA VAL A 94 -17.16 -1.31 37.10
C VAL A 94 -15.64 -1.29 37.27
N VAL A 95 -14.97 -2.25 36.62
CA VAL A 95 -13.51 -2.40 36.65
C VAL A 95 -12.94 -2.19 35.25
N LEU A 96 -11.76 -1.56 35.19
CA LEU A 96 -10.97 -1.38 33.97
C LEU A 96 -9.74 -2.27 34.09
N TYR A 97 -9.51 -3.12 33.12
CA TYR A 97 -8.36 -4.00 33.08
C TYR A 97 -7.90 -4.24 31.65
N ASP A 98 -6.65 -4.60 31.49
CA ASP A 98 -6.09 -4.97 30.21
C ASP A 98 -6.14 -6.50 30.07
N GLU A 99 -6.72 -6.98 28.97
CA GLU A 99 -6.80 -8.40 28.64
C GLU A 99 -5.96 -8.70 27.41
N PHE A 100 -5.10 -9.71 27.48
CA PHE A 100 -4.33 -10.17 26.35
C PHE A 100 -5.22 -11.04 25.45
N SER A 101 -5.71 -10.46 24.36
CA SER A 101 -6.81 -11.01 23.57
C SER A 101 -6.49 -11.04 22.09
N GLU A 102 -7.10 -11.98 21.38
CA GLU A 102 -7.12 -12.05 19.91
C GLU A 102 -8.10 -11.06 19.27
N ASP A 103 -8.95 -10.44 20.08
CA ASP A 103 -10.00 -9.51 19.60
C ASP A 103 -9.42 -8.14 19.19
N VAL A 104 -8.39 -8.16 18.37
CA VAL A 104 -7.69 -6.98 17.84
C VAL A 104 -8.22 -6.60 16.46
N LEU A 105 -8.09 -5.32 16.08
CA LEU A 105 -8.62 -4.77 14.85
C LEU A 105 -8.23 -5.57 13.60
N LEU A 106 -6.97 -6.02 13.50
CA LEU A 106 -6.52 -6.78 12.34
C LEU A 106 -7.23 -8.13 12.21
N ASN A 107 -7.45 -8.83 13.32
CA ASN A 107 -8.21 -10.08 13.33
C ASN A 107 -9.70 -9.84 13.06
N GLN A 108 -10.26 -8.73 13.55
CA GLN A 108 -11.64 -8.32 13.28
C GLN A 108 -11.86 -8.06 11.78
N ILE A 109 -10.92 -7.39 11.11
CA ILE A 109 -10.96 -7.17 9.65
C ILE A 109 -10.90 -8.50 8.91
N LEU A 110 -9.99 -9.41 9.29
CA LEU A 110 -9.90 -10.73 8.65
C LEU A 110 -11.20 -11.51 8.83
N LYS A 111 -11.77 -11.54 10.06
CA LYS A 111 -13.04 -12.19 10.35
C LYS A 111 -14.17 -11.64 9.47
N ALA A 112 -14.34 -10.32 9.43
CA ALA A 112 -15.37 -9.66 8.63
C ALA A 112 -15.24 -9.98 7.14
N THR A 113 -14.01 -10.00 6.62
CA THR A 113 -13.74 -10.39 5.21
C THR A 113 -14.08 -11.86 4.96
N VAL A 114 -13.65 -12.77 5.85
CA VAL A 114 -13.94 -14.22 5.75
C VAL A 114 -15.44 -14.47 5.82
N ASP A 115 -16.15 -13.80 6.74
CA ASP A 115 -17.59 -13.91 6.86
C ASP A 115 -18.31 -13.43 5.60
N TYR A 116 -17.95 -12.26 5.08
CA TYR A 116 -18.48 -11.75 3.82
C TYR A 116 -18.27 -12.76 2.67
N LEU A 117 -17.01 -13.26 2.50
CA LEU A 117 -16.68 -14.20 1.43
C LEU A 117 -17.42 -15.53 1.57
N SER A 118 -17.74 -15.95 2.79
CA SER A 118 -18.51 -17.18 3.05
C SER A 118 -19.99 -17.09 2.63
N LYS A 119 -20.55 -15.88 2.56
CA LYS A 119 -21.96 -15.60 2.31
C LYS A 119 -22.23 -15.03 0.91
N SER A 120 -21.22 -14.40 0.27
CA SER A 120 -21.40 -13.67 -0.98
C SER A 120 -21.90 -14.58 -2.12
N PRO A 121 -23.00 -14.23 -2.82
CA PRO A 121 -23.53 -15.00 -3.93
C PRO A 121 -22.60 -14.97 -5.17
N ASP A 122 -21.79 -13.91 -5.32
CA ASP A 122 -20.89 -13.69 -6.46
C ASP A 122 -19.63 -14.57 -6.41
N ILE A 123 -19.48 -15.36 -5.36
CA ILE A 123 -18.33 -16.22 -5.13
C ILE A 123 -18.73 -17.68 -5.33
N SER A 124 -17.83 -18.47 -5.91
CA SER A 124 -18.07 -19.89 -6.17
C SER A 124 -18.46 -20.66 -4.88
N LYS A 125 -19.27 -21.69 -5.03
CA LYS A 125 -19.67 -22.56 -3.91
C LYS A 125 -18.47 -23.12 -3.16
N GLU A 126 -17.40 -23.45 -3.89
CA GLU A 126 -16.16 -23.99 -3.32
C GLU A 126 -15.47 -22.97 -2.44
N HIS A 127 -15.28 -21.74 -2.90
CA HIS A 127 -14.66 -20.66 -2.15
C HIS A 127 -15.49 -20.30 -0.92
N ARG A 128 -16.82 -20.18 -1.05
CA ARG A 128 -17.69 -19.94 0.11
C ARG A 128 -17.54 -21.00 1.19
N ARG A 129 -17.53 -22.28 0.80
CA ARG A 129 -17.33 -23.40 1.74
C ARG A 129 -15.95 -23.34 2.40
N PHE A 130 -14.92 -22.99 1.66
CA PHE A 130 -13.57 -22.83 2.19
C PHE A 130 -13.53 -21.73 3.27
N PHE A 131 -14.02 -20.53 2.96
CA PHE A 131 -14.03 -19.43 3.92
C PHE A 131 -14.93 -19.70 5.13
N PHE A 132 -16.09 -20.33 4.93
CA PHE A 132 -16.93 -20.76 6.02
C PHE A 132 -16.19 -21.70 7.00
N GLY A 133 -15.37 -22.60 6.49
CA GLY A 133 -14.52 -23.48 7.30
C GLY A 133 -13.44 -22.76 8.12
N LEU A 134 -13.13 -21.50 7.82
CA LEU A 134 -12.18 -20.71 8.60
C LEU A 134 -12.82 -19.94 9.77
N LEU A 135 -14.13 -19.71 9.77
CA LEU A 135 -14.83 -18.93 10.80
C LEU A 135 -14.62 -19.43 12.23
N PRO A 136 -14.57 -20.75 12.52
CA PRO A 136 -14.32 -21.24 13.87
C PRO A 136 -12.99 -20.76 14.50
N TYR A 137 -11.97 -20.48 13.68
CA TYR A 137 -10.70 -19.95 14.17
C TYR A 137 -10.77 -18.52 14.68
N PHE A 138 -11.86 -17.81 14.37
CA PHE A 138 -12.13 -16.44 14.80
C PHE A 138 -13.24 -16.37 15.86
N ALA A 139 -13.49 -17.46 16.61
CA ALA A 139 -14.57 -17.53 17.59
C ALA A 139 -14.50 -16.42 18.66
N GLU A 140 -13.28 -16.15 19.15
CA GLU A 140 -13.02 -15.14 20.19
C GLU A 140 -12.87 -13.71 19.65
N VAL A 141 -13.04 -13.50 18.33
CA VAL A 141 -12.88 -12.21 17.66
C VAL A 141 -14.25 -11.60 17.44
N THR A 142 -14.43 -10.33 17.82
CA THR A 142 -15.68 -9.59 17.61
C THR A 142 -15.89 -9.28 16.12
N GLU A 143 -17.13 -9.33 15.69
CA GLU A 143 -17.50 -8.91 14.34
C GLU A 143 -17.50 -7.39 14.22
N VAL A 144 -16.99 -6.87 13.10
CA VAL A 144 -16.98 -5.44 12.79
C VAL A 144 -17.51 -5.22 11.37
N GLU A 145 -18.16 -4.09 11.19
CA GLU A 145 -18.54 -3.65 9.85
C GLU A 145 -17.34 -3.01 9.15
N LEU A 146 -17.01 -3.51 7.95
CA LEU A 146 -15.95 -2.92 7.13
C LEU A 146 -16.43 -1.58 6.55
N ASN A 147 -15.69 -0.53 6.80
CA ASN A 147 -15.92 0.82 6.27
C ASN A 147 -14.63 1.62 6.22
N LEU A 148 -14.64 2.77 5.54
CA LEU A 148 -13.47 3.62 5.37
C LEU A 148 -12.82 4.06 6.69
N VAL A 149 -13.60 4.20 7.77
CA VAL A 149 -13.10 4.62 9.09
C VAL A 149 -12.25 3.53 9.73
N ILE A 150 -12.59 2.25 9.52
CA ILE A 150 -11.81 1.13 10.05
C ILE A 150 -10.42 1.08 9.43
N TRP A 151 -10.32 1.26 8.11
CA TRP A 151 -9.04 1.25 7.41
C TRP A 151 -8.09 2.36 7.89
N LYS A 152 -8.61 3.53 8.24
CA LYS A 152 -7.82 4.63 8.81
C LYS A 152 -7.25 4.33 10.20
N LYS A 153 -7.79 3.35 10.91
CA LYS A 153 -7.32 2.92 12.25
C LYS A 153 -6.22 1.86 12.19
N VAL A 154 -6.04 1.20 11.04
CA VAL A 154 -5.01 0.17 10.86
C VAL A 154 -3.63 0.77 11.10
N ARG A 155 -2.84 0.10 11.93
CA ARG A 155 -1.44 0.46 12.22
C ARG A 155 -0.60 -0.80 12.25
N TYR A 156 0.57 -0.72 11.64
CA TYR A 156 1.52 -1.82 11.63
C TYR A 156 2.71 -1.52 12.53
N ASN A 157 3.23 -2.55 13.16
CA ASN A 157 4.45 -2.55 13.95
C ASN A 157 5.24 -3.84 13.68
N ARG A 158 6.40 -4.02 14.32
CA ARG A 158 7.26 -5.20 14.10
C ARG A 158 6.57 -6.54 14.42
N GLN A 159 5.61 -6.56 15.32
CA GLN A 159 4.93 -7.78 15.76
C GLN A 159 3.82 -8.21 14.78
N ASN A 160 3.14 -7.24 14.16
CA ASN A 160 1.99 -7.48 13.30
C ASN A 160 2.24 -7.25 11.80
N ILE A 161 3.47 -6.90 11.41
CA ILE A 161 3.82 -6.60 9.99
C ILE A 161 3.49 -7.76 9.04
N ARG A 162 3.52 -9.01 9.51
CA ARG A 162 3.13 -10.19 8.74
C ARG A 162 1.68 -10.19 8.26
N TYR A 163 0.83 -9.39 8.91
CA TYR A 163 -0.57 -9.22 8.53
C TYR A 163 -0.76 -8.26 7.35
N GLN A 164 0.21 -7.37 7.13
CA GLN A 164 0.06 -6.23 6.22
C GLN A 164 -0.42 -6.66 4.84
N PHE A 165 0.20 -7.69 4.27
CA PHE A 165 -0.18 -8.17 2.94
C PHE A 165 -1.65 -8.60 2.87
N LEU A 166 -2.09 -9.46 3.79
CA LEU A 166 -3.46 -9.97 3.77
C LEU A 166 -4.49 -8.89 4.11
N ILE A 167 -4.17 -7.99 5.02
CA ILE A 167 -5.04 -6.84 5.37
C ILE A 167 -5.17 -5.88 4.19
N ASP A 168 -4.08 -5.59 3.48
CA ASP A 168 -4.12 -4.74 2.29
C ASP A 168 -4.93 -5.42 1.16
N VAL A 169 -4.81 -6.76 1.00
CA VAL A 169 -5.65 -7.53 0.08
C VAL A 169 -7.13 -7.51 0.50
N CYS A 170 -7.44 -7.65 1.80
CA CYS A 170 -8.81 -7.48 2.29
C CYS A 170 -9.37 -6.09 1.97
N ARG A 171 -8.55 -5.06 2.12
CA ARG A 171 -8.93 -3.70 1.76
C ARG A 171 -9.20 -3.56 0.26
N TYR A 172 -8.32 -4.07 -0.60
CA TYR A 172 -8.50 -4.03 -2.06
C TYR A 172 -9.76 -4.77 -2.49
N LEU A 173 -10.01 -5.93 -1.89
CA LEU A 173 -11.23 -6.69 -2.14
C LEU A 173 -12.49 -5.94 -1.70
N TYR A 174 -12.48 -5.31 -0.52
CA TYR A 174 -13.60 -4.51 -0.02
C TYR A 174 -13.91 -3.33 -0.95
N GLU A 175 -12.88 -2.62 -1.41
CA GLU A 175 -13.02 -1.49 -2.33
C GLU A 175 -13.55 -1.94 -3.71
N GLU A 176 -13.10 -3.09 -4.22
CA GLU A 176 -13.60 -3.69 -5.46
C GLU A 176 -15.09 -4.06 -5.37
N LEU A 177 -15.52 -4.57 -4.20
CA LEU A 177 -16.92 -4.94 -3.96
C LEU A 177 -17.85 -3.73 -3.85
N LEU A 178 -17.37 -2.61 -3.32
CA LEU A 178 -18.15 -1.36 -3.30
C LEU A 178 -18.37 -0.79 -4.71
N LEU A 179 -17.52 -1.15 -5.69
CA LEU A 179 -17.69 -0.70 -7.08
C LEU A 179 -18.96 -1.27 -7.72
N ASP A 180 -19.42 -2.44 -7.31
CA ASP A 180 -20.62 -3.08 -7.86
C ASP A 180 -21.94 -2.46 -7.38
N GLU A 181 -21.97 -1.74 -6.25
CA GLU A 181 -23.21 -1.38 -5.56
C GLU A 181 -23.75 0.04 -5.76
N SER A 182 -22.99 1.04 -6.26
CA SER A 182 -23.53 2.40 -6.40
C SER A 182 -22.92 3.28 -7.48
N SER A 183 -23.76 3.94 -8.25
CA SER A 183 -23.37 4.88 -9.34
C SER A 183 -23.09 6.32 -8.86
N ALA A 184 -23.41 6.70 -7.64
CA ALA A 184 -23.33 8.10 -7.20
C ALA A 184 -21.96 8.52 -6.65
N GLU A 185 -21.09 7.58 -6.31
CA GLU A 185 -19.77 7.83 -5.72
C GLU A 185 -18.59 7.57 -6.67
N HIS A 186 -18.84 7.43 -7.96
CA HIS A 186 -17.84 7.03 -8.96
C HIS A 186 -16.57 7.91 -8.94
N TRP A 187 -16.71 9.22 -8.72
CA TRP A 187 -15.57 10.14 -8.71
C TRP A 187 -14.66 9.95 -7.47
N LEU A 188 -15.26 9.80 -6.29
CA LEU A 188 -14.48 9.59 -5.06
C LEU A 188 -13.69 8.28 -5.12
N ARG A 189 -14.24 7.26 -5.73
CA ARG A 189 -13.62 5.95 -5.92
C ARG A 189 -12.46 5.98 -6.88
N GLN A 190 -12.59 6.70 -7.99
CA GLN A 190 -11.49 6.85 -8.95
C GLN A 190 -10.26 7.47 -8.29
N VAL A 191 -10.44 8.45 -7.41
CA VAL A 191 -9.35 9.09 -6.64
C VAL A 191 -8.74 8.10 -5.63
N GLU A 192 -9.55 7.30 -4.95
CA GLU A 192 -9.08 6.29 -4.00
C GLU A 192 -8.34 5.14 -4.71
N ASP A 193 -8.82 4.71 -5.87
CA ASP A 193 -8.17 3.71 -6.72
C ASP A 193 -6.81 4.20 -7.23
N GLU A 194 -6.73 5.45 -7.67
CA GLU A 194 -5.46 6.05 -8.09
C GLU A 194 -4.45 6.13 -6.92
N GLN A 195 -4.88 6.51 -5.72
CA GLN A 195 -4.02 6.55 -4.55
C GLN A 195 -3.52 5.16 -4.15
N ARG A 196 -4.36 4.16 -4.23
CA ARG A 196 -4.02 2.77 -3.93
C ARG A 196 -3.00 2.22 -4.93
N LEU A 197 -3.28 2.37 -6.21
CA LEU A 197 -2.37 1.93 -7.28
C LEU A 197 -1.07 2.72 -7.24
N SER A 198 -1.10 4.00 -6.91
CA SER A 198 0.09 4.82 -6.68
C SER A 198 0.95 4.25 -5.54
N SER A 199 0.35 3.94 -4.39
CA SER A 199 1.06 3.34 -3.26
C SER A 199 1.61 1.94 -3.57
N LEU A 200 0.85 1.13 -4.31
CA LEU A 200 1.32 -0.19 -4.75
C LEU A 200 2.47 -0.06 -5.76
N TYR A 201 2.38 0.88 -6.68
CA TYR A 201 3.41 1.14 -7.69
C TYR A 201 4.73 1.59 -7.04
N GLU A 202 4.67 2.55 -6.11
CA GLU A 202 5.83 2.98 -5.32
C GLU A 202 6.50 1.81 -4.61
N LYS A 203 5.72 1.03 -3.83
CA LYS A 203 6.22 -0.15 -3.11
C LYS A 203 6.83 -1.19 -4.06
N PHE A 204 6.19 -1.42 -5.21
CA PHE A 204 6.68 -2.33 -6.23
C PHE A 204 8.05 -1.89 -6.77
N VAL A 205 8.17 -0.65 -7.23
CA VAL A 205 9.40 -0.12 -7.81
C VAL A 205 10.55 -0.13 -6.78
N PHE A 206 10.27 0.27 -5.53
CA PHE A 206 11.22 0.19 -4.44
C PHE A 206 11.74 -1.25 -4.21
N ALA A 207 10.82 -2.19 -4.06
CA ALA A 207 11.15 -3.59 -3.80
C ALA A 207 11.83 -4.26 -4.99
N PHE A 208 11.44 -3.87 -6.21
CA PHE A 208 12.06 -4.32 -7.46
C PHE A 208 13.55 -3.96 -7.48
N TYR A 209 13.89 -2.68 -7.35
CA TYR A 209 15.30 -2.26 -7.36
C TYR A 209 16.09 -2.89 -6.21
N LYS A 210 15.51 -3.00 -5.03
CA LYS A 210 16.15 -3.63 -3.88
C LYS A 210 16.47 -5.11 -4.09
N ARG A 211 15.69 -5.82 -4.91
CA ARG A 211 15.84 -7.25 -5.17
C ARG A 211 16.66 -7.55 -6.42
N GLU A 212 16.45 -6.80 -7.49
CA GLU A 212 16.96 -7.13 -8.82
C GLU A 212 18.26 -6.39 -9.17
N THR A 213 18.75 -5.52 -8.27
CA THR A 213 19.99 -4.75 -8.49
C THR A 213 20.90 -4.78 -7.28
N ASP A 214 22.17 -4.48 -7.51
CA ASP A 214 23.19 -4.32 -6.46
C ASP A 214 23.24 -2.88 -5.89
N TYR A 215 22.31 -2.00 -6.28
CA TYR A 215 22.23 -0.65 -5.73
C TYR A 215 21.82 -0.67 -4.26
N ILE A 216 22.35 0.27 -3.50
CA ILE A 216 21.82 0.56 -2.16
C ILE A 216 20.52 1.32 -2.34
N VAL A 217 19.39 0.69 -1.96
CA VAL A 217 18.04 1.24 -2.13
C VAL A 217 17.50 1.70 -0.80
N THR A 218 17.18 2.99 -0.69
CA THR A 218 16.67 3.64 0.52
C THR A 218 15.53 4.61 0.18
N HIS A 219 14.88 5.18 1.20
CA HIS A 219 13.84 6.21 1.06
C HIS A 219 13.99 7.26 2.18
N PRO A 220 15.15 7.99 2.22
CA PRO A 220 15.42 8.94 3.29
C PRO A 220 14.58 10.21 3.16
N GLN A 221 14.51 10.94 4.26
CA GLN A 221 14.10 12.34 4.23
C GLN A 221 15.29 13.20 3.82
N ILE A 222 15.07 14.18 2.95
CA ILE A 222 16.07 15.14 2.54
C ILE A 222 15.90 16.41 3.40
N PRO A 223 16.93 16.88 4.11
CA PRO A 223 16.86 18.14 4.83
C PRO A 223 16.86 19.34 3.87
N TRP A 224 16.23 20.43 4.25
CA TRP A 224 16.36 21.69 3.54
C TRP A 224 17.75 22.28 3.76
N ILE A 225 18.40 22.73 2.70
CA ILE A 225 19.61 23.55 2.78
C ILE A 225 19.15 24.97 3.06
N ALA A 226 19.06 25.35 4.35
CA ALA A 226 18.62 26.66 4.79
C ALA A 226 19.80 27.45 5.40
N GLY A 227 19.84 28.74 5.12
CA GLY A 227 20.88 29.65 5.63
C GLY A 227 20.65 30.13 7.08
N ASN A 228 19.61 29.63 7.74
CA ASN A 228 19.26 29.95 9.12
C ASN A 228 18.74 28.70 9.85
N ASP A 229 18.72 28.74 11.19
CA ASP A 229 18.32 27.60 12.02
C ASP A 229 16.79 27.43 12.15
N PHE A 230 15.98 28.30 11.54
CA PHE A 230 14.53 28.24 11.65
C PHE A 230 13.90 27.44 10.50
N THR A 231 13.87 26.12 10.67
CA THR A 231 13.36 25.16 9.65
C THR A 231 12.05 24.49 10.06
N ASP A 232 11.52 24.74 11.26
CA ASP A 232 10.37 24.01 11.82
C ASP A 232 9.08 24.13 10.98
N ALA A 233 8.93 25.22 10.22
CA ALA A 233 7.78 25.43 9.34
C ALA A 233 7.96 24.88 7.91
N LEU A 234 9.15 24.34 7.59
CA LEU A 234 9.40 23.78 6.27
C LEU A 234 8.79 22.37 6.15
N PRO A 235 8.16 22.05 5.01
CA PRO A 235 7.61 20.72 4.80
C PRO A 235 8.71 19.66 4.74
N ILE A 236 8.39 18.46 5.19
CA ILE A 236 9.30 17.31 5.09
C ILE A 236 9.45 16.92 3.62
N MET A 237 10.69 16.79 3.14
CA MET A 237 11.00 16.23 1.82
C MET A 237 11.23 14.72 1.95
N GLN A 238 10.16 13.95 1.84
CA GLN A 238 10.22 12.49 1.86
C GLN A 238 10.41 11.97 0.42
N THR A 239 11.48 11.23 0.19
CA THR A 239 11.71 10.56 -1.10
C THR A 239 10.97 9.24 -1.19
N ASP A 240 10.52 8.87 -2.39
CA ASP A 240 9.98 7.53 -2.63
C ASP A 240 11.13 6.51 -2.66
N ILE A 241 12.14 6.76 -3.49
CA ILE A 241 13.25 5.82 -3.71
C ILE A 241 14.54 6.60 -3.94
N VAL A 242 15.62 6.14 -3.35
CA VAL A 242 16.98 6.59 -3.65
C VAL A 242 17.85 5.38 -3.97
N LEU A 243 18.44 5.38 -5.15
CA LEU A 243 19.38 4.37 -5.62
C LEU A 243 20.79 4.93 -5.53
N SER A 244 21.70 4.25 -4.83
CA SER A 244 23.11 4.64 -4.74
C SER A 244 24.00 3.51 -5.22
N GLY A 245 24.95 3.84 -6.09
CA GLY A 245 25.91 2.88 -6.65
C GLY A 245 27.19 3.57 -7.11
N GLY A 246 28.34 3.15 -6.59
CA GLY A 246 29.60 3.84 -6.82
C GLY A 246 29.58 5.28 -6.31
N ALA A 247 30.01 6.23 -7.16
CA ALA A 247 29.99 7.66 -6.87
C ALA A 247 28.74 8.35 -7.47
N LYS A 248 27.63 7.63 -7.66
CA LYS A 248 26.39 8.16 -8.24
C LYS A 248 25.20 7.86 -7.36
N THR A 249 24.27 8.83 -7.25
CA THR A 249 23.00 8.68 -6.55
C THR A 249 21.86 9.21 -7.42
N LEU A 250 20.84 8.37 -7.62
CA LEU A 250 19.63 8.67 -8.38
C LEU A 250 18.44 8.73 -7.44
N ILE A 251 17.79 9.89 -7.36
CA ILE A 251 16.55 10.08 -6.62
C ILE A 251 15.41 9.80 -7.58
N VAL A 252 14.57 8.81 -7.24
CA VAL A 252 13.43 8.40 -8.07
C VAL A 252 12.15 8.76 -7.33
N ASP A 253 11.27 9.44 -8.03
CA ASP A 253 9.94 9.81 -7.55
C ASP A 253 8.91 9.16 -8.49
N THR A 254 8.07 8.29 -7.95
CA THR A 254 7.11 7.50 -8.72
C THR A 254 5.78 8.22 -8.87
N LYS A 255 5.19 8.15 -10.04
CA LYS A 255 3.93 8.84 -10.33
C LYS A 255 2.94 7.91 -11.01
N PHE A 256 1.76 7.83 -10.44
CA PHE A 256 0.65 7.06 -10.99
C PHE A 256 -0.58 7.97 -11.10
N TYR A 257 -0.90 8.39 -12.32
CA TYR A 257 -2.04 9.27 -12.61
C TYR A 257 -2.83 8.74 -13.80
N SER A 258 -4.08 9.16 -13.92
CA SER A 258 -4.89 8.95 -15.13
C SER A 258 -4.33 9.68 -16.35
N GLU A 259 -3.69 10.86 -16.15
CA GLU A 259 -3.01 11.63 -17.18
C GLU A 259 -1.61 12.06 -16.70
N ASN A 260 -0.58 11.72 -17.46
CA ASN A 260 0.82 11.98 -17.09
C ASN A 260 1.31 13.38 -17.52
N MET A 261 0.75 13.94 -18.58
CA MET A 261 1.14 15.25 -19.07
C MET A 261 -0.01 16.26 -18.97
N ALA A 262 0.33 17.54 -18.81
CA ALA A 262 -0.64 18.63 -18.75
C ALA A 262 -0.83 19.26 -20.13
N THR A 263 -2.06 19.27 -20.64
CA THR A 263 -2.47 20.00 -21.84
C THR A 263 -3.33 21.19 -21.43
N LYS A 264 -2.92 22.43 -21.78
CA LYS A 264 -3.70 23.62 -21.46
C LYS A 264 -4.87 23.87 -22.43
N PHE A 265 -4.76 23.37 -23.68
CA PHE A 265 -5.78 23.54 -24.74
C PHE A 265 -5.81 22.30 -25.63
N VAL A 266 -6.96 22.00 -26.20
CA VAL A 266 -7.11 20.97 -27.24
C VAL A 266 -6.21 21.33 -28.43
N GLY A 267 -5.24 20.45 -28.78
CA GLY A 267 -4.26 20.68 -29.84
C GLY A 267 -3.00 21.44 -29.41
N GLY A 268 -2.83 21.78 -28.15
CA GLY A 268 -1.60 22.37 -27.60
C GLY A 268 -0.51 21.30 -27.31
N ASN A 269 0.76 21.72 -27.35
CA ASN A 269 1.86 20.85 -26.91
C ASN A 269 1.69 20.47 -25.43
N ALA A 270 1.71 19.17 -25.14
CA ALA A 270 1.67 18.67 -23.78
C ALA A 270 2.95 19.08 -23.02
N LYS A 271 2.79 19.50 -21.78
CA LYS A 271 3.90 19.92 -20.91
C LYS A 271 3.99 19.01 -19.71
N GLN A 272 5.19 18.93 -19.13
CA GLN A 272 5.41 18.26 -17.86
C GLN A 272 4.56 18.89 -16.75
N LYS A 273 4.05 18.08 -15.83
CA LYS A 273 3.34 18.59 -14.64
C LYS A 273 4.30 19.38 -13.77
N THR A 274 4.06 20.68 -13.66
CA THR A 274 4.96 21.63 -12.98
C THR A 274 5.29 21.21 -11.55
N ALA A 275 4.29 20.77 -10.79
CA ALA A 275 4.48 20.35 -9.41
C ALA A 275 5.47 19.17 -9.27
N ASN A 276 5.36 18.17 -10.15
CA ASN A 276 6.24 17.00 -10.12
C ASN A 276 7.68 17.37 -10.52
N LEU A 277 7.83 18.22 -11.54
CA LEU A 277 9.15 18.71 -11.96
C LEU A 277 9.83 19.51 -10.83
N TYR A 278 9.08 20.40 -10.16
CA TYR A 278 9.61 21.16 -9.03
C TYR A 278 9.96 20.26 -7.86
N GLN A 279 9.17 19.22 -7.59
CA GLN A 279 9.44 18.26 -6.51
C GLN A 279 10.78 17.56 -6.72
N ILE A 280 10.98 16.90 -7.89
CA ILE A 280 12.23 16.19 -8.15
C ILE A 280 13.43 17.14 -8.22
N PHE A 281 13.26 18.31 -8.82
CA PHE A 281 14.30 19.34 -8.87
C PHE A 281 14.69 19.82 -7.48
N THR A 282 13.72 20.03 -6.59
CA THR A 282 13.95 20.42 -5.20
C THR A 282 14.70 19.32 -4.44
N TYR A 283 14.33 18.06 -4.64
CA TYR A 283 15.02 16.93 -4.00
C TYR A 283 16.49 16.86 -4.41
N VAL A 284 16.77 16.94 -5.70
CA VAL A 284 18.13 16.88 -6.24
C VAL A 284 18.99 18.05 -5.74
N ASN A 285 18.44 19.28 -5.68
CA ASN A 285 19.21 20.46 -5.25
C ASN A 285 19.39 20.56 -3.73
N ASN A 286 18.56 19.86 -2.92
CA ASN A 286 18.73 19.79 -1.48
C ASN A 286 19.48 18.54 -1.01
N TRP A 287 19.81 17.61 -1.92
CA TRP A 287 20.67 16.49 -1.57
C TRP A 287 22.08 16.98 -1.23
N ILE A 288 22.61 16.50 -0.11
CA ILE A 288 23.96 16.83 0.32
C ILE A 288 24.91 15.75 -0.26
N PRO A 289 25.61 16.04 -1.37
CA PRO A 289 26.46 15.04 -2.00
C PRO A 289 27.71 14.75 -1.18
N LYS A 290 28.18 13.51 -1.26
CA LYS A 290 29.53 13.15 -0.80
C LYS A 290 30.56 13.69 -1.81
N ASP A 291 31.83 13.71 -1.39
CA ASP A 291 32.91 14.18 -2.28
C ASP A 291 32.94 13.38 -3.60
N GLY A 292 32.85 14.10 -4.71
CA GLY A 292 32.82 13.50 -6.05
C GLY A 292 31.54 12.77 -6.43
N GLU A 293 30.47 12.84 -5.60
CA GLU A 293 29.19 12.20 -5.90
C GLU A 293 28.40 12.95 -6.97
N ILE A 294 27.91 12.22 -7.97
CA ILE A 294 27.03 12.75 -9.02
C ILE A 294 25.58 12.44 -8.65
N ILE A 295 24.76 13.48 -8.62
CA ILE A 295 23.34 13.35 -8.25
C ILE A 295 22.47 13.51 -9.50
N GLY A 296 21.45 12.65 -9.61
CA GLY A 296 20.40 12.76 -10.62
C GLY A 296 19.01 12.58 -10.05
N GLY A 297 18.02 12.99 -10.83
CA GLY A 297 16.62 12.80 -10.52
C GLY A 297 15.88 12.02 -11.60
N MET A 298 14.91 11.22 -11.23
CA MET A 298 14.03 10.53 -12.15
C MET A 298 12.56 10.64 -11.70
N LEU A 299 11.71 11.17 -12.56
CA LEU A 299 10.26 11.01 -12.44
C LEU A 299 9.89 9.75 -13.23
N LEU A 300 9.36 8.75 -12.55
CA LEU A 300 8.98 7.47 -13.15
C LEU A 300 7.45 7.35 -13.16
N TYR A 301 6.85 7.64 -14.30
CA TYR A 301 5.41 7.57 -14.50
C TYR A 301 4.96 6.15 -14.87
N ALA A 302 3.84 5.69 -14.32
CA ALA A 302 3.12 4.58 -14.90
C ALA A 302 2.42 5.03 -16.18
N LYS A 303 2.44 4.21 -17.25
CA LYS A 303 1.75 4.51 -18.50
C LYS A 303 0.25 4.60 -18.29
N THR A 304 -0.34 5.61 -18.88
CA THR A 304 -1.78 5.87 -18.89
C THR A 304 -2.34 5.78 -20.32
N THR A 305 -3.64 6.03 -20.46
CA THR A 305 -4.34 6.05 -21.76
C THR A 305 -4.02 7.29 -22.62
N GLY A 306 -3.33 8.28 -22.06
CA GLY A 306 -2.97 9.50 -22.80
C GLY A 306 -2.06 9.19 -24.00
N GLU A 307 -2.31 9.85 -25.14
CA GLU A 307 -1.53 9.65 -26.38
C GLU A 307 -0.05 10.01 -26.19
N GLN A 308 0.23 11.04 -25.38
CA GLN A 308 1.59 11.52 -25.14
C GLN A 308 2.05 11.06 -23.76
N GLN A 309 3.09 10.25 -23.74
CA GLN A 309 3.76 9.80 -22.54
C GLN A 309 5.13 10.48 -22.40
N PRO A 310 5.53 10.86 -21.17
CA PRO A 310 6.86 11.44 -20.97
C PRO A 310 7.97 10.42 -21.26
N ASP A 311 8.93 10.82 -22.07
CA ASP A 311 10.23 10.16 -22.25
C ASP A 311 11.28 11.23 -22.60
N HIS A 312 11.75 11.93 -21.58
CA HIS A 312 12.59 13.10 -21.75
C HIS A 312 13.76 13.08 -20.78
N TYR A 313 14.89 13.59 -21.24
CA TYR A 313 16.11 13.70 -20.47
C TYR A 313 16.61 15.14 -20.51
N TYR A 314 16.77 15.75 -19.36
CA TYR A 314 17.15 17.15 -19.20
C TYR A 314 18.44 17.27 -18.40
N ASN A 315 19.20 18.32 -18.67
CA ASN A 315 20.21 18.85 -17.77
C ASN A 315 19.66 20.15 -17.20
N LEU A 316 19.31 20.15 -15.93
CA LEU A 316 18.74 21.32 -15.25
C LEU A 316 19.70 21.77 -14.16
N SER A 317 20.29 22.95 -14.33
CA SER A 317 21.27 23.52 -13.37
C SER A 317 22.45 22.57 -13.08
N GLY A 318 22.92 21.84 -14.11
CA GLY A 318 24.02 20.89 -13.97
C GLY A 318 23.61 19.48 -13.53
N ASN A 319 22.35 19.28 -13.11
CA ASN A 319 21.85 17.99 -12.66
C ASN A 319 21.13 17.26 -13.80
N SER A 320 21.36 15.94 -13.91
CA SER A 320 20.63 15.08 -14.84
C SER A 320 19.23 14.76 -14.29
N ILE A 321 18.20 15.16 -15.01
CA ILE A 321 16.79 14.88 -14.67
C ILE A 321 16.15 14.08 -15.81
N SER A 322 15.72 12.86 -15.52
CA SER A 322 14.96 12.03 -16.45
C SER A 322 13.48 12.01 -16.08
N ILE A 323 12.62 12.07 -17.08
CA ILE A 323 11.18 11.98 -16.94
C ILE A 323 10.71 10.90 -17.90
N VAL A 324 10.47 9.72 -17.37
CA VAL A 324 10.26 8.50 -18.16
C VAL A 324 8.97 7.79 -17.75
N THR A 325 8.50 6.93 -18.61
CA THR A 325 7.26 6.17 -18.41
C THR A 325 7.56 4.68 -18.39
N LEU A 326 6.90 3.94 -17.50
CA LEU A 326 6.91 2.48 -17.44
C LEU A 326 5.57 1.94 -17.94
N ASP A 327 5.59 1.09 -18.96
CA ASP A 327 4.38 0.46 -19.47
C ASP A 327 4.02 -0.79 -18.66
N LEU A 328 3.00 -0.66 -17.79
CA LEU A 328 2.49 -1.76 -16.98
C LEU A 328 1.53 -2.72 -17.74
N GLN A 329 1.27 -2.48 -19.02
CA GLN A 329 0.40 -3.35 -19.84
C GLN A 329 1.18 -4.43 -20.59
N GLN A 330 2.50 -4.28 -20.73
CA GLN A 330 3.38 -5.26 -21.37
C GLN A 330 3.61 -6.48 -20.47
N ASP A 331 4.25 -7.52 -21.00
CA ASP A 331 4.63 -8.67 -20.20
C ASP A 331 5.63 -8.30 -19.10
N PHE A 332 5.66 -9.10 -18.05
CA PHE A 332 6.45 -8.74 -16.86
C PHE A 332 7.97 -8.79 -17.08
N VAL A 333 8.44 -9.58 -18.06
CA VAL A 333 9.86 -9.61 -18.42
C VAL A 333 10.26 -8.28 -19.03
N SER A 334 9.45 -7.74 -19.93
CA SER A 334 9.64 -6.42 -20.54
C SER A 334 9.59 -5.29 -19.49
N ILE A 335 8.66 -5.36 -18.52
CA ILE A 335 8.62 -4.42 -17.38
C ILE A 335 9.93 -4.44 -16.60
N LYS A 336 10.49 -5.61 -16.30
CA LYS A 336 11.77 -5.75 -15.60
C LYS A 336 12.92 -5.12 -16.38
N GLU A 337 13.00 -5.43 -17.67
CA GLU A 337 14.04 -4.89 -18.55
C GLU A 337 13.97 -3.37 -18.65
N GLU A 338 12.78 -2.81 -18.77
CA GLU A 338 12.55 -1.36 -18.84
C GLU A 338 12.97 -0.65 -17.54
N LEU A 339 12.57 -1.18 -16.38
CA LEU A 339 13.03 -0.65 -15.07
C LEU A 339 14.54 -0.68 -14.93
N LEU A 340 15.18 -1.80 -15.27
CA LEU A 340 16.64 -1.92 -15.22
C LEU A 340 17.33 -0.94 -16.18
N ASN A 341 16.78 -0.75 -17.38
CA ASN A 341 17.30 0.18 -18.37
C ASN A 341 17.19 1.64 -17.90
N HIS A 342 16.05 2.05 -17.31
CA HIS A 342 15.88 3.40 -16.78
C HIS A 342 16.93 3.75 -15.74
N ALA A 343 17.17 2.87 -14.76
CA ALA A 343 18.21 3.10 -13.75
C ALA A 343 19.62 3.03 -14.35
N SER A 344 19.91 1.98 -15.13
CA SER A 344 21.25 1.74 -15.66
C SER A 344 21.76 2.86 -16.56
N ARG A 345 20.86 3.58 -17.24
CA ARG A 345 21.19 4.73 -18.09
C ARG A 345 21.89 5.84 -17.31
N PHE A 346 21.52 6.06 -16.06
CA PHE A 346 22.19 7.04 -15.19
C PHE A 346 23.49 6.49 -14.62
N PHE A 347 23.54 5.20 -14.25
CA PHE A 347 24.71 4.61 -13.61
C PHE A 347 25.82 4.21 -14.59
N LYS A 348 25.50 3.98 -15.86
CA LYS A 348 26.52 3.74 -16.88
C LYS A 348 27.45 4.96 -17.02
N PRO A 349 28.75 4.72 -17.39
CA PRO A 349 29.71 5.80 -17.59
C PRO A 349 29.32 6.74 -18.72
#